data_78bc79a854d08e347cf21dff2fe1ea27
#
_entry.id   78bc79a854d08e347cf21dff2fe1ea27
#
_cell.length_a   1.000
_cell.length_b   1.000
_cell.length_c   1.000
_cell.angle_alpha   90.00
_cell.angle_beta   90.00
_cell.angle_gamma   90.00
#
_symmetry.space_group_name_H-M   'P 1'
#
loop_
_entity.id
_entity.type
_entity.pdbx_description
1 polymer ?
#
loop_
_entity_poly.entity_id
_entity_poly.type
_entity_poly.pdbx_seq_one_letter_code
_entity_poly.pdbx_strand_id
1 'polypeptide(L)'
;MAGRIDSLKRAAAFAWRQLRIFVRAQWLYLVHVLALIRPGAPVPTFRAHQIAAQPLTGWSDDELQLMVDEGRRQADRQLADLEQIRGRAQWLFTVGVPIVTAIATVIAAIGNGDSAWWKVAWVASLLIAGYGVVGAAAIMTIRADFNEIDSAVLSGYKPPILARLAVDYAEMLAVGEDTVATRLTVFRQAVVWLIIGGCGGLITWLAVR
;
A
#
# COMPACT_ATOMS: atom_id res chain seq x y z
N MET A 1 -7.61 36.98 -23.23
CA MET A 1 -6.75 36.83 -22.05
C MET A 1 -7.38 36.01 -20.92
N ALA A 2 -8.67 36.13 -20.64
CA ALA A 2 -9.36 35.38 -19.56
C ALA A 2 -9.21 33.85 -19.65
N GLY A 3 -9.38 33.24 -20.82
CA GLY A 3 -9.30 31.77 -20.98
C GLY A 3 -7.93 31.15 -20.66
N ARG A 4 -6.84 31.94 -20.78
CA ARG A 4 -5.48 31.48 -20.45
C ARG A 4 -5.22 31.46 -18.93
N ILE A 5 -5.85 32.36 -18.21
CA ILE A 5 -5.77 32.43 -16.73
C ILE A 5 -6.55 31.24 -16.12
N ASP A 6 -7.71 30.91 -16.69
CA ASP A 6 -8.54 29.79 -16.19
C ASP A 6 -7.91 28.42 -16.48
N SER A 7 -7.18 28.28 -17.59
CA SER A 7 -6.40 27.06 -17.85
C SER A 7 -5.25 26.88 -16.89
N LEU A 8 -4.52 27.96 -16.54
CA LEU A 8 -3.44 27.93 -15.55
C LEU A 8 -3.94 27.60 -14.14
N LYS A 9 -5.08 28.16 -13.73
CA LYS A 9 -5.71 27.86 -12.43
C LYS A 9 -6.11 26.38 -12.33
N ARG A 10 -6.70 25.82 -13.42
CA ARG A 10 -7.05 24.39 -13.47
C ARG A 10 -5.82 23.49 -13.42
N ALA A 11 -4.76 23.82 -14.14
CA ALA A 11 -3.50 23.09 -14.11
C ALA A 11 -2.84 23.15 -12.71
N ALA A 12 -2.83 24.30 -12.07
CA ALA A 12 -2.31 24.47 -10.72
C ALA A 12 -3.13 23.67 -9.68
N ALA A 13 -4.46 23.70 -9.76
CA ALA A 13 -5.35 22.93 -8.89
C ALA A 13 -5.16 21.43 -9.07
N PHE A 14 -4.98 20.96 -10.32
CA PHE A 14 -4.67 19.57 -10.62
C PHE A 14 -3.31 19.16 -10.04
N ALA A 15 -2.25 19.94 -10.28
CA ALA A 15 -0.91 19.70 -9.75
C ALA A 15 -0.90 19.65 -8.21
N TRP A 16 -1.61 20.58 -7.56
CA TRP A 16 -1.75 20.60 -6.11
C TRP A 16 -2.48 19.37 -5.55
N ARG A 17 -3.51 18.88 -6.26
CA ARG A 17 -4.21 17.65 -5.89
C ARG A 17 -3.29 16.45 -6.01
N GLN A 18 -2.52 16.33 -7.09
CA GLN A 18 -1.55 15.24 -7.29
C GLN A 18 -0.45 15.27 -6.23
N LEU A 19 0.08 16.44 -5.90
CA LEU A 19 1.08 16.62 -4.86
C LEU A 19 0.57 16.14 -3.49
N ARG A 20 -0.67 16.48 -3.13
CA ARG A 20 -1.29 16.02 -1.88
C ARG A 20 -1.44 14.51 -1.82
N ILE A 21 -1.87 13.89 -2.93
CA ILE A 21 -2.00 12.43 -3.04
C ILE A 21 -0.63 11.78 -2.87
N PHE A 22 0.38 12.31 -3.56
CA PHE A 22 1.76 11.82 -3.48
C PHE A 22 2.32 11.91 -2.05
N VAL A 23 2.22 13.07 -1.40
CA VAL A 23 2.70 13.27 -0.01
C VAL A 23 2.01 12.29 0.95
N ARG A 24 0.69 12.10 0.80
CA ARG A 24 -0.06 11.13 1.61
C ARG A 24 0.40 9.69 1.36
N ALA A 25 0.66 9.33 0.12
CA ALA A 25 1.17 8.01 -0.23
C ALA A 25 2.56 7.77 0.37
N GLN A 26 3.46 8.77 0.32
CA GLN A 26 4.79 8.69 0.94
C GLN A 26 4.70 8.57 2.46
N TRP A 27 3.81 9.30 3.10
CA TRP A 27 3.57 9.21 4.53
C TRP A 27 3.11 7.81 4.93
N LEU A 28 2.10 7.25 4.23
CA LEU A 28 1.64 5.89 4.47
C LEU A 28 2.77 4.87 4.30
N TYR A 29 3.57 5.02 3.24
CA TYR A 29 4.70 4.16 2.98
C TYR A 29 5.73 4.22 4.12
N LEU A 30 6.10 5.41 4.56
CA LEU A 30 7.06 5.61 5.66
C LEU A 30 6.55 4.96 6.95
N VAL A 31 5.28 5.14 7.30
CA VAL A 31 4.69 4.56 8.52
C VAL A 31 4.68 3.03 8.44
N HIS A 32 4.40 2.43 7.26
CA HIS A 32 4.48 0.99 7.07
C HIS A 32 5.91 0.47 7.24
N VAL A 33 6.90 1.16 6.69
CA VAL A 33 8.32 0.81 6.89
C VAL A 33 8.71 0.90 8.37
N LEU A 34 8.29 1.95 9.06
CA LEU A 34 8.57 2.12 10.50
C LEU A 34 7.84 1.08 11.37
N ALA A 35 6.68 0.59 10.94
CA ALA A 35 5.94 -0.46 11.64
C ALA A 35 6.68 -1.81 11.67
N LEU A 36 7.63 -2.06 10.75
CA LEU A 36 8.55 -3.21 10.84
C LEU A 36 9.43 -3.17 12.08
N ILE A 37 9.80 -1.96 12.54
CA ILE A 37 10.67 -1.77 13.71
C ILE A 37 9.85 -1.79 15.00
N ARG A 38 8.53 -1.51 14.91
CA ARG A 38 7.61 -1.49 16.06
C ARG A 38 6.41 -2.40 15.79
N PRO A 39 6.56 -3.72 15.92
CA PRO A 39 5.45 -4.65 15.71
C PRO A 39 4.32 -4.35 16.72
N GLY A 40 3.09 -4.31 16.22
CA GLY A 40 1.90 -4.00 17.03
C GLY A 40 1.51 -2.51 17.09
N ALA A 41 2.27 -1.60 16.46
CA ALA A 41 1.82 -0.23 16.31
C ALA A 41 0.64 -0.17 15.30
N PRO A 42 -0.44 0.59 15.60
CA PRO A 42 -1.54 0.75 14.68
C PRO A 42 -1.04 1.44 13.40
N VAL A 43 -1.24 0.78 12.26
CA VAL A 43 -0.84 1.32 10.97
C VAL A 43 -2.03 2.05 10.36
N PRO A 44 -1.88 3.35 10.01
CA PRO A 44 -2.96 4.10 9.41
C PRO A 44 -3.34 3.51 8.05
N THR A 45 -4.63 3.38 7.81
CA THR A 45 -5.18 2.92 6.54
C THR A 45 -5.55 4.10 5.63
N PHE A 46 -5.55 3.85 4.35
CA PHE A 46 -6.06 4.78 3.35
C PHE A 46 -7.58 4.71 3.38
N ARG A 47 -8.25 5.64 4.04
CA ARG A 47 -9.70 5.65 4.09
C ARG A 47 -10.25 5.87 2.68
N ALA A 48 -10.87 4.83 2.12
CA ALA A 48 -11.68 4.92 0.94
C ALA A 48 -12.92 5.79 1.22
N HIS A 49 -13.59 6.24 0.19
CA HIS A 49 -14.81 7.03 0.34
C HIS A 49 -15.92 6.09 0.84
N GLN A 50 -16.16 6.12 2.14
CA GLN A 50 -17.23 5.29 2.73
C GLN A 50 -18.59 5.83 2.25
N ILE A 51 -19.30 5.00 1.51
CA ILE A 51 -20.72 5.21 1.26
C ILE A 51 -21.40 4.94 2.61
N ALA A 52 -22.05 5.94 3.18
CA ALA A 52 -22.80 5.76 4.41
C ALA A 52 -23.82 4.61 4.24
N ALA A 53 -23.72 3.59 5.08
CA ALA A 53 -24.66 2.50 5.05
C ALA A 53 -26.08 3.06 5.26
N GLN A 54 -26.99 2.75 4.32
CA GLN A 54 -28.38 3.11 4.47
C GLN A 54 -29.02 2.22 5.55
N PRO A 55 -29.97 2.75 6.35
CA PRO A 55 -30.64 1.93 7.34
C PRO A 55 -31.39 0.78 6.67
N LEU A 56 -31.15 -0.45 7.14
CA LEU A 56 -31.77 -1.69 6.62
C LEU A 56 -33.22 -1.88 7.14
N THR A 57 -33.83 -0.82 7.65
CA THR A 57 -35.22 -0.83 8.14
C THR A 57 -36.20 -1.11 7.01
N GLY A 58 -36.95 -2.18 7.12
CA GLY A 58 -37.96 -2.54 6.11
C GLY A 58 -37.51 -3.55 5.07
N TRP A 59 -36.27 -4.03 5.14
CA TRP A 59 -35.78 -5.10 4.26
C TRP A 59 -36.37 -6.44 4.66
N SER A 60 -36.72 -7.24 3.66
CA SER A 60 -37.19 -8.62 3.88
C SER A 60 -36.00 -9.54 4.20
N ASP A 61 -36.29 -10.71 4.79
CA ASP A 61 -35.25 -11.70 5.09
C ASP A 61 -34.50 -12.15 3.81
N ASP A 62 -35.18 -12.26 2.68
CA ASP A 62 -34.58 -12.61 1.39
C ASP A 62 -33.58 -11.55 0.90
N GLU A 63 -33.91 -10.26 1.06
CA GLU A 63 -33.01 -9.15 0.70
C GLU A 63 -31.80 -9.10 1.63
N LEU A 64 -32.00 -9.33 2.93
CA LEU A 64 -30.92 -9.41 3.90
C LEU A 64 -30.00 -10.61 3.62
N GLN A 65 -30.56 -11.76 3.24
CA GLN A 65 -29.78 -12.94 2.86
C GLN A 65 -28.94 -12.66 1.60
N LEU A 66 -29.51 -12.01 0.58
CA LEU A 66 -28.79 -11.61 -0.62
C LEU A 66 -27.61 -10.68 -0.29
N MET A 67 -27.80 -9.72 0.63
CA MET A 67 -26.73 -8.82 1.09
C MET A 67 -25.61 -9.57 1.80
N VAL A 68 -25.95 -10.54 2.66
CA VAL A 68 -24.96 -11.39 3.35
C VAL A 68 -24.18 -12.25 2.35
N ASP A 69 -24.85 -12.85 1.37
CA ASP A 69 -24.20 -13.71 0.35
C ASP A 69 -23.27 -12.88 -0.54
N GLU A 70 -23.68 -11.67 -0.95
CA GLU A 70 -22.79 -10.77 -1.71
C GLU A 70 -21.65 -10.25 -0.83
N GLY A 71 -21.90 -9.98 0.45
CA GLY A 71 -20.87 -9.62 1.42
C GLY A 71 -19.77 -10.68 1.53
N ARG A 72 -20.14 -11.96 1.61
CA ARG A 72 -19.21 -13.08 1.60
C ARG A 72 -18.37 -13.12 0.33
N ARG A 73 -18.99 -13.00 -0.83
CA ARG A 73 -18.28 -13.01 -2.12
C ARG A 73 -17.28 -11.86 -2.23
N GLN A 74 -17.65 -10.68 -1.72
CA GLN A 74 -16.75 -9.53 -1.72
C GLN A 74 -15.59 -9.73 -0.75
N ALA A 75 -15.84 -10.28 0.44
CA ALA A 75 -14.80 -10.63 1.40
C ALA A 75 -13.78 -11.62 0.81
N ASP A 76 -14.25 -12.68 0.15
CA ASP A 76 -13.39 -13.66 -0.52
C ASP A 76 -12.52 -13.02 -1.61
N ARG A 77 -13.08 -12.09 -2.39
CA ARG A 77 -12.33 -11.32 -3.40
C ARG A 77 -11.25 -10.44 -2.75
N GLN A 78 -11.59 -9.73 -1.66
CA GLN A 78 -10.63 -8.90 -0.95
C GLN A 78 -9.47 -9.73 -0.37
N LEU A 79 -9.75 -10.92 0.16
CA LEU A 79 -8.71 -11.86 0.63
C LEU A 79 -7.82 -12.31 -0.53
N ALA A 80 -8.40 -12.68 -1.66
CA ALA A 80 -7.65 -13.07 -2.86
C ALA A 80 -6.77 -11.92 -3.39
N ASP A 81 -7.28 -10.68 -3.39
CA ASP A 81 -6.52 -9.49 -3.78
C ASP A 81 -5.32 -9.26 -2.85
N LEU A 82 -5.49 -9.47 -1.54
CA LEU A 82 -4.40 -9.35 -0.58
C LEU A 82 -3.33 -10.42 -0.77
N GLU A 83 -3.73 -11.66 -1.01
CA GLU A 83 -2.80 -12.74 -1.31
C GLU A 83 -2.02 -12.45 -2.58
N GLN A 84 -2.69 -11.92 -3.62
CA GLN A 84 -2.04 -11.50 -4.85
C GLN A 84 -1.02 -10.36 -4.62
N ILE A 85 -1.38 -9.34 -3.82
CA ILE A 85 -0.46 -8.25 -3.47
C ILE A 85 0.73 -8.80 -2.69
N ARG A 86 0.51 -9.72 -1.75
CA ARG A 86 1.57 -10.38 -0.98
C ARG A 86 2.51 -11.18 -1.88
N GLY A 87 1.97 -11.96 -2.82
CA GLY A 87 2.77 -12.70 -3.79
C GLY A 87 3.63 -11.80 -4.69
N ARG A 88 3.06 -10.68 -5.15
CA ARG A 88 3.81 -9.68 -5.92
C ARG A 88 4.89 -9.00 -5.08
N ALA A 89 4.63 -8.71 -3.81
CA ALA A 89 5.62 -8.14 -2.90
C ALA A 89 6.76 -9.13 -2.63
N GLN A 90 6.47 -10.42 -2.50
CA GLN A 90 7.49 -11.47 -2.38
C GLN A 90 8.38 -11.54 -3.63
N TRP A 91 7.80 -11.50 -4.81
CA TRP A 91 8.56 -11.44 -6.05
C TRP A 91 9.44 -10.19 -6.12
N LEU A 92 8.89 -9.01 -5.77
CA LEU A 92 9.64 -7.75 -5.73
C LEU A 92 10.81 -7.82 -4.76
N PHE A 93 10.62 -8.43 -3.59
CA PHE A 93 11.68 -8.67 -2.60
C PHE A 93 12.78 -9.57 -3.17
N THR A 94 12.41 -10.68 -3.79
CA THR A 94 13.33 -11.66 -4.39
C THR A 94 14.19 -11.04 -5.49
N VAL A 95 13.64 -10.14 -6.31
CA VAL A 95 14.39 -9.42 -7.35
C VAL A 95 15.16 -8.22 -6.76
N GLY A 96 14.59 -7.55 -5.79
CA GLY A 96 15.17 -6.35 -5.20
C GLY A 96 16.43 -6.62 -4.38
N VAL A 97 16.49 -7.71 -3.64
CA VAL A 97 17.68 -8.07 -2.84
C VAL A 97 18.95 -8.21 -3.71
N PRO A 98 18.96 -8.98 -4.82
CA PRO A 98 20.09 -9.01 -5.74
C PRO A 98 20.50 -7.65 -6.30
N ILE A 99 19.54 -6.78 -6.64
CA ILE A 99 19.84 -5.42 -7.14
C ILE A 99 20.55 -4.60 -6.06
N VAL A 100 20.06 -4.61 -4.83
CA VAL A 100 20.68 -3.91 -3.70
C VAL A 100 22.07 -4.47 -3.42
N THR A 101 22.23 -5.80 -3.46
CA THR A 101 23.53 -6.46 -3.28
C THR A 101 24.52 -6.08 -4.38
N ALA A 102 24.09 -6.05 -5.63
CA ALA A 102 24.96 -5.62 -6.74
C ALA A 102 25.43 -4.19 -6.57
N ILE A 103 24.53 -3.25 -6.20
CA ILE A 103 24.90 -1.87 -5.92
C ILE A 103 25.90 -1.80 -4.75
N ALA A 104 25.66 -2.54 -3.66
CA ALA A 104 26.54 -2.58 -2.50
C ALA A 104 27.94 -3.12 -2.84
N THR A 105 28.02 -4.16 -3.68
CA THR A 105 29.29 -4.75 -4.13
C THR A 105 30.13 -3.75 -4.93
N VAL A 106 29.50 -2.97 -5.81
CA VAL A 106 30.21 -1.92 -6.57
C VAL A 106 30.73 -0.84 -5.62
N ILE A 107 29.96 -0.41 -4.62
CA ILE A 107 30.42 0.56 -3.61
C ILE A 107 31.67 0.04 -2.89
N ALA A 108 31.71 -1.22 -2.53
CA ALA A 108 32.86 -1.83 -1.86
C ALA A 108 34.11 -1.89 -2.77
N ALA A 109 33.93 -1.96 -4.09
CA ALA A 109 35.01 -1.99 -5.08
C ALA A 109 35.52 -0.59 -5.46
N ILE A 110 34.81 0.49 -5.14
CA ILE A 110 35.21 1.87 -5.45
C ILE A 110 36.45 2.26 -4.61
N GLY A 111 37.57 2.58 -5.31
CA GLY A 111 38.82 2.93 -4.66
C GLY A 111 38.82 4.31 -4.00
N ASN A 112 39.86 4.58 -3.21
CA ASN A 112 40.03 5.87 -2.50
C ASN A 112 40.34 7.06 -3.44
N GLY A 113 40.74 6.81 -4.69
CA GLY A 113 41.04 7.82 -5.69
C GLY A 113 39.82 8.40 -6.40
N ASP A 114 38.66 7.79 -6.27
CA ASP A 114 37.45 8.23 -6.97
C ASP A 114 36.85 9.49 -6.35
N SER A 115 36.23 10.33 -7.19
CA SER A 115 35.53 11.54 -6.76
C SER A 115 34.51 11.27 -5.68
N ALA A 116 34.49 12.06 -4.62
CA ALA A 116 33.54 11.97 -3.51
C ALA A 116 32.09 12.03 -3.99
N TRP A 117 31.81 12.73 -5.08
CA TRP A 117 30.48 12.86 -5.67
C TRP A 117 29.91 11.51 -6.17
N TRP A 118 30.72 10.69 -6.79
CA TRP A 118 30.30 9.36 -7.25
C TRP A 118 29.98 8.42 -6.09
N LYS A 119 30.76 8.50 -5.02
CA LYS A 119 30.47 7.74 -3.78
C LYS A 119 29.12 8.12 -3.20
N VAL A 120 28.81 9.41 -3.15
CA VAL A 120 27.51 9.91 -2.69
C VAL A 120 26.36 9.41 -3.58
N ALA A 121 26.53 9.47 -4.92
CA ALA A 121 25.52 8.98 -5.85
C ALA A 121 25.25 7.48 -5.70
N TRP A 122 26.29 6.67 -5.51
CA TRP A 122 26.16 5.24 -5.25
C TRP A 122 25.45 4.94 -3.93
N VAL A 123 25.87 5.59 -2.85
CA VAL A 123 25.24 5.41 -1.52
C VAL A 123 23.78 5.85 -1.57
N ALA A 124 23.47 6.96 -2.24
CA ALA A 124 22.07 7.39 -2.42
C ALA A 124 21.25 6.34 -3.18
N SER A 125 21.79 5.79 -4.28
CA SER A 125 21.12 4.73 -5.05
C SER A 125 20.89 3.48 -4.21
N LEU A 126 21.84 3.08 -3.39
CA LEU A 126 21.74 1.94 -2.46
C LEU A 126 20.63 2.17 -1.44
N LEU A 127 20.61 3.35 -0.80
CA LEU A 127 19.59 3.68 0.21
C LEU A 127 18.19 3.72 -0.40
N ILE A 128 18.05 4.29 -1.60
CA ILE A 128 16.78 4.39 -2.32
C ILE A 128 16.28 2.98 -2.72
N ALA A 129 17.14 2.14 -3.31
CA ALA A 129 16.77 0.77 -3.68
C ALA A 129 16.44 -0.07 -2.44
N GLY A 130 17.26 0.03 -1.38
CA GLY A 130 17.04 -0.64 -0.10
C GLY A 130 15.71 -0.23 0.54
N TYR A 131 15.35 1.05 0.48
CA TYR A 131 14.05 1.54 0.95
C TYR A 131 12.89 0.86 0.21
N GLY A 132 13.00 0.65 -1.12
CA GLY A 132 12.02 -0.11 -1.90
C GLY A 132 11.90 -1.57 -1.44
N VAL A 133 13.00 -2.25 -1.18
CA VAL A 133 13.01 -3.64 -0.70
C VAL A 133 12.39 -3.76 0.70
N VAL A 134 12.68 -2.83 1.60
CA VAL A 134 12.09 -2.78 2.94
C VAL A 134 10.58 -2.59 2.88
N GLY A 135 10.06 -1.78 1.95
CA GLY A 135 8.62 -1.64 1.72
C GLY A 135 7.96 -2.94 1.27
N ALA A 136 8.62 -3.72 0.40
CA ALA A 136 8.13 -5.05 0.03
C ALA A 136 8.09 -6.00 1.24
N ALA A 137 9.12 -6.00 2.08
CA ALA A 137 9.16 -6.76 3.33
C ALA A 137 8.03 -6.36 4.29
N ALA A 138 7.70 -5.06 4.37
CA ALA A 138 6.60 -4.55 5.20
C ALA A 138 5.25 -5.15 4.79
N ILE A 139 4.97 -5.26 3.50
CA ILE A 139 3.73 -5.87 2.99
C ILE A 139 3.63 -7.35 3.37
N MET A 140 4.76 -8.06 3.36
CA MET A 140 4.82 -9.50 3.65
C MET A 140 4.63 -9.81 5.13
N THR A 141 5.14 -8.95 6.02
CA THR A 141 5.25 -9.23 7.46
C THR A 141 4.15 -8.60 8.30
N ILE A 142 3.66 -7.41 7.92
CA ILE A 142 2.59 -6.73 8.66
C ILE A 142 1.28 -7.48 8.42
N ARG A 143 0.62 -7.89 9.51
CA ARG A 143 -0.72 -8.50 9.42
C ARG A 143 -1.72 -7.51 8.82
N ALA A 144 -2.63 -8.05 8.03
CA ALA A 144 -3.80 -7.31 7.59
C ALA A 144 -4.83 -7.32 8.73
N ASP A 145 -5.34 -6.16 9.10
CA ASP A 145 -6.47 -6.08 10.01
C ASP A 145 -7.74 -6.44 9.22
N PHE A 146 -8.26 -7.62 9.49
CA PHE A 146 -9.57 -8.07 9.05
C PHE A 146 -10.40 -8.37 10.29
N ASN A 147 -11.57 -7.77 10.38
CA ASN A 147 -12.59 -8.23 11.32
C ASN A 147 -13.19 -9.51 10.74
N GLU A 148 -12.75 -10.66 11.21
CA GLU A 148 -13.35 -11.93 10.83
C GLU A 148 -14.66 -12.12 11.62
N ILE A 149 -15.75 -12.39 10.90
CA ILE A 149 -17.00 -12.81 11.51
C ILE A 149 -16.90 -14.31 11.74
N ASP A 150 -16.46 -14.69 12.95
CA ASP A 150 -16.36 -16.08 13.34
C ASP A 150 -17.61 -16.59 14.07
N SER A 151 -17.64 -17.89 14.36
CA SER A 151 -18.76 -18.52 15.08
C SER A 151 -18.94 -17.98 16.49
N ALA A 152 -17.88 -17.47 17.13
CA ALA A 152 -17.96 -16.90 18.47
C ALA A 152 -18.70 -15.55 18.44
N VAL A 153 -18.44 -14.72 17.43
CA VAL A 153 -19.15 -13.46 17.20
C VAL A 153 -20.62 -13.74 16.90
N LEU A 154 -20.90 -14.71 16.01
CA LEU A 154 -22.28 -15.10 15.65
C LEU A 154 -23.08 -15.60 16.85
N SER A 155 -22.46 -16.36 17.76
CA SER A 155 -23.12 -16.88 18.94
C SER A 155 -23.59 -15.80 19.93
N GLY A 156 -22.99 -14.62 19.87
CA GLY A 156 -23.35 -13.45 20.70
C GLY A 156 -24.49 -12.60 20.13
N TYR A 157 -24.98 -12.90 18.91
CA TYR A 157 -26.00 -12.07 18.27
C TYR A 157 -27.38 -12.34 18.84
N LYS A 158 -28.14 -11.25 19.07
CA LYS A 158 -29.56 -11.30 19.41
C LYS A 158 -30.39 -11.10 18.15
N PRO A 159 -31.57 -11.74 18.04
CA PRO A 159 -32.49 -11.52 16.91
C PRO A 159 -32.80 -10.02 16.69
N PRO A 160 -32.94 -9.55 15.45
CA PRO A 160 -32.84 -10.27 14.19
C PRO A 160 -31.41 -10.49 13.74
N ILE A 161 -30.97 -11.74 13.62
CA ILE A 161 -29.55 -12.10 13.33
C ILE A 161 -29.12 -11.64 11.93
N LEU A 162 -29.97 -11.83 10.90
CA LEU A 162 -29.66 -11.51 9.53
C LEU A 162 -29.37 -10.02 9.31
N ALA A 163 -30.19 -9.14 9.89
CA ALA A 163 -29.98 -7.70 9.76
C ALA A 163 -28.66 -7.26 10.40
N ARG A 164 -28.31 -7.84 11.54
CA ARG A 164 -27.06 -7.54 12.23
C ARG A 164 -25.85 -8.06 11.45
N LEU A 165 -25.94 -9.28 10.95
CA LEU A 165 -24.92 -9.89 10.12
C LEU A 165 -24.67 -9.10 8.82
N ALA A 166 -25.72 -8.58 8.18
CA ALA A 166 -25.61 -7.75 6.99
C ALA A 166 -24.85 -6.42 7.28
N VAL A 167 -25.11 -5.78 8.44
CA VAL A 167 -24.40 -4.58 8.87
C VAL A 167 -22.93 -4.90 9.12
N ASP A 168 -22.63 -5.97 9.85
CA ASP A 168 -21.25 -6.33 10.20
C ASP A 168 -20.45 -6.72 8.95
N TYR A 169 -21.05 -7.36 7.94
CA TYR A 169 -20.41 -7.58 6.64
C TYR A 169 -20.11 -6.26 5.93
N ALA A 170 -21.03 -5.29 5.96
CA ALA A 170 -20.79 -3.99 5.33
C ALA A 170 -19.62 -3.24 5.99
N GLU A 171 -19.53 -3.28 7.33
CA GLU A 171 -18.41 -2.68 8.07
C GLU A 171 -17.09 -3.42 7.79
N MET A 172 -17.10 -4.75 7.79
CA MET A 172 -15.94 -5.58 7.48
C MET A 172 -15.41 -5.28 6.07
N LEU A 173 -16.30 -5.17 5.08
CA LEU A 173 -15.93 -4.86 3.70
C LEU A 173 -15.29 -3.48 3.58
N ALA A 174 -15.80 -2.47 4.30
CA ALA A 174 -15.21 -1.13 4.30
C ALA A 174 -13.78 -1.13 4.86
N VAL A 175 -13.53 -1.86 5.95
CA VAL A 175 -12.18 -2.04 6.52
C VAL A 175 -11.26 -2.79 5.56
N GLY A 176 -11.79 -3.83 4.91
CA GLY A 176 -11.08 -4.63 3.92
C GLY A 176 -10.64 -3.80 2.71
N GLU A 177 -11.52 -2.97 2.14
CA GLU A 177 -11.19 -2.07 1.04
C GLU A 177 -10.07 -1.08 1.41
N ASP A 178 -10.15 -0.49 2.59
CA ASP A 178 -9.12 0.41 3.10
C ASP A 178 -7.77 -0.30 3.23
N THR A 179 -7.79 -1.54 3.70
CA THR A 179 -6.59 -2.38 3.86
C THR A 179 -5.97 -2.74 2.52
N VAL A 180 -6.78 -3.18 1.54
CA VAL A 180 -6.33 -3.50 0.18
C VAL A 180 -5.74 -2.27 -0.51
N ALA A 181 -6.46 -1.13 -0.47
CA ALA A 181 -6.02 0.13 -1.07
C ALA A 181 -4.70 0.62 -0.47
N THR A 182 -4.55 0.48 0.85
CA THR A 182 -3.32 0.85 1.57
C THR A 182 -2.15 -0.01 1.11
N ARG A 183 -2.30 -1.34 1.09
CA ARG A 183 -1.24 -2.26 0.68
C ARG A 183 -0.85 -2.10 -0.77
N LEU A 184 -1.82 -1.87 -1.65
CA LEU A 184 -1.54 -1.57 -3.05
C LEU A 184 -0.75 -0.26 -3.21
N THR A 185 -1.06 0.75 -2.40
CA THR A 185 -0.32 2.02 -2.39
C THR A 185 1.12 1.81 -1.93
N VAL A 186 1.33 1.08 -0.83
CA VAL A 186 2.67 0.75 -0.32
C VAL A 186 3.45 -0.07 -1.35
N PHE A 187 2.83 -1.04 -2.01
CA PHE A 187 3.46 -1.83 -3.07
C PHE A 187 3.91 -0.95 -4.25
N ARG A 188 3.05 -0.07 -4.74
CA ARG A 188 3.40 0.86 -5.84
C ARG A 188 4.60 1.74 -5.48
N GLN A 189 4.65 2.26 -4.25
CA GLN A 189 5.77 3.06 -3.78
C GLN A 189 7.05 2.22 -3.69
N ALA A 190 6.99 0.98 -3.19
CA ALA A 190 8.13 0.08 -3.13
C ALA A 190 8.73 -0.18 -4.53
N VAL A 191 7.88 -0.43 -5.53
CA VAL A 191 8.29 -0.59 -6.93
C VAL A 191 8.98 0.68 -7.46
N VAL A 192 8.39 1.85 -7.24
CA VAL A 192 8.95 3.14 -7.70
C VAL A 192 10.32 3.38 -7.09
N TRP A 193 10.49 3.19 -5.78
CA TRP A 193 11.76 3.39 -5.10
C TRP A 193 12.82 2.40 -5.56
N LEU A 194 12.46 1.13 -5.78
CA LEU A 194 13.39 0.13 -6.30
C LEU A 194 13.84 0.49 -7.72
N ILE A 195 12.94 0.94 -8.60
CA ILE A 195 13.28 1.36 -9.95
C ILE A 195 14.20 2.59 -9.93
N ILE A 196 13.87 3.61 -9.14
CA ILE A 196 14.68 4.84 -9.04
C ILE A 196 16.08 4.50 -8.53
N GLY A 197 16.21 3.70 -7.47
CA GLY A 197 17.48 3.29 -6.91
C GLY A 197 18.29 2.41 -7.87
N GLY A 198 17.65 1.44 -8.53
CA GLY A 198 18.26 0.56 -9.51
C GLY A 198 18.77 1.31 -10.75
N CYS A 199 17.92 2.18 -11.33
CA CYS A 199 18.33 3.03 -12.46
C CYS A 199 19.43 4.03 -12.05
N GLY A 200 19.33 4.62 -10.86
CA GLY A 200 20.36 5.50 -10.31
C GLY A 200 21.71 4.80 -10.21
N GLY A 201 21.72 3.57 -9.68
CA GLY A 201 22.93 2.74 -9.63
C GLY A 201 23.51 2.44 -11.03
N LEU A 202 22.65 2.06 -11.98
CA LEU A 202 23.06 1.78 -13.35
C LEU A 202 23.67 3.02 -14.06
N ILE A 203 23.02 4.17 -13.94
CA ILE A 203 23.50 5.44 -14.52
C ILE A 203 24.85 5.81 -13.91
N THR A 204 24.99 5.71 -12.58
CA THR A 204 26.24 6.00 -11.90
C THR A 204 27.36 5.06 -12.35
N TRP A 205 27.04 3.77 -12.54
CA TRP A 205 28.01 2.80 -13.05
C TRP A 205 28.49 3.10 -14.48
N LEU A 206 27.56 3.49 -15.37
CA LEU A 206 27.91 3.87 -16.75
C LEU A 206 28.72 5.16 -16.82
N ALA A 207 28.52 6.10 -15.91
CA ALA A 207 29.18 7.39 -15.90
C ALA A 207 30.61 7.34 -15.30
N VAL A 208 30.94 6.31 -14.52
CA VAL A 208 32.27 6.12 -13.91
C VAL A 208 33.20 5.28 -14.80
N ARG A 209 32.67 4.57 -15.78
CA ARG A 209 33.46 3.84 -16.79
C ARG A 209 33.95 4.72 -17.90
#